data_6dfaa1a00764bcacd00610b25ef69afb
#
_entry.id   6dfaa1a00764bcacd00610b25ef69afb
#
_cell.length_a   1.000
_cell.length_b   1.000
_cell.length_c   1.000
_cell.angle_alpha   90.00
_cell.angle_beta   90.00
_cell.angle_gamma   90.00
#
_symmetry.space_group_name_H-M   'P 1'
#
loop_
_entity.id
_entity.type
_entity.pdbx_description
1 polymer ?
#
loop_
_entity_poly.entity_id
_entity_poly.type
_entity_poly.pdbx_seq_one_letter_code
_entity_poly.pdbx_strand_id
1 'polypeptide(L)'
;MEYKNKLKNSPVKGVTTLHELAVYACKTFGHCNAMGQREYLGQHNAKVKKFGKVSFRTYDQVKDASFKFGASLRAAGLVPSPEKATLDQHTTPCTLAIFENTCSEWMIGALGAFTQSVSVTTVYATLGMDAVIDSINEGRIRAILCNKKSVSVLLGKSKDMPTLKHIIYTNDMVAPGEKVDMPSAPRGVTVVSFEDFVNAGDIKAFPVVPPKPDTCAVVMYTSGSTGKPKGVVLTVSVLPFIFEVYFPFPSDKN
;
A
#
# COMPACT_ATOMS: atom_id res chain seq x y z
N MET A 1 -36.12 -5.44 -9.84
CA MET A 1 -35.83 -5.77 -8.42
C MET A 1 -35.23 -7.15 -8.19
N GLU A 2 -35.00 -7.97 -9.19
CA GLU A 2 -34.48 -9.35 -9.07
C GLU A 2 -32.94 -9.48 -8.99
N TYR A 3 -32.19 -8.42 -9.28
CA TYR A 3 -30.71 -8.49 -9.29
C TYR A 3 -30.05 -8.39 -7.92
N LYS A 4 -30.72 -7.86 -6.90
CA LYS A 4 -30.14 -7.68 -5.55
C LYS A 4 -29.81 -9.00 -4.83
N ASN A 5 -30.46 -10.11 -5.18
CA ASN A 5 -30.25 -11.39 -4.52
C ASN A 5 -29.23 -12.32 -5.21
N LYS A 6 -28.60 -11.88 -6.33
CA LYS A 6 -27.63 -12.67 -7.09
C LYS A 6 -26.21 -12.12 -7.02
N LEU A 7 -26.00 -10.96 -6.40
CA LEU A 7 -24.67 -10.40 -6.23
C LEU A 7 -23.94 -11.14 -5.09
N LYS A 8 -22.94 -11.88 -5.44
CA LYS A 8 -22.06 -12.51 -4.43
C LYS A 8 -21.21 -11.42 -3.79
N ASN A 9 -21.22 -11.35 -2.47
CA ASN A 9 -20.44 -10.36 -1.71
C ASN A 9 -18.98 -10.80 -1.53
N SER A 10 -18.61 -11.98 -1.99
CA SER A 10 -17.27 -12.54 -1.87
C SER A 10 -17.06 -13.64 -2.91
N PRO A 11 -15.88 -13.69 -3.55
CA PRO A 11 -15.52 -14.74 -4.51
C PRO A 11 -15.35 -16.11 -3.83
N VAL A 12 -15.13 -16.14 -2.52
CA VAL A 12 -14.93 -17.35 -1.73
C VAL A 12 -15.85 -17.34 -0.52
N LYS A 13 -16.58 -18.45 -0.28
CA LYS A 13 -17.47 -18.58 0.87
C LYS A 13 -16.71 -18.38 2.18
N GLY A 14 -17.17 -17.46 3.02
CA GLY A 14 -16.59 -17.15 4.33
C GLY A 14 -15.43 -16.13 4.30
N VAL A 15 -15.06 -15.63 3.13
CA VAL A 15 -14.09 -14.53 2.97
C VAL A 15 -14.87 -13.23 2.83
N THR A 16 -14.67 -12.29 3.74
CA THR A 16 -15.45 -11.05 3.82
C THR A 16 -14.60 -9.79 3.67
N THR A 17 -13.28 -9.93 3.72
CA THR A 17 -12.34 -8.82 3.65
C THR A 17 -11.22 -9.09 2.63
N LEU A 18 -10.60 -8.02 2.13
CA LEU A 18 -9.41 -8.14 1.27
C LEU A 18 -8.24 -8.86 1.97
N HIS A 19 -8.09 -8.64 3.27
CA HIS A 19 -7.07 -9.33 4.05
C HIS A 19 -7.32 -10.85 4.05
N GLU A 20 -8.55 -11.28 4.33
CA GLU A 20 -8.92 -12.70 4.30
C GLU A 20 -8.75 -13.29 2.90
N LEU A 21 -9.08 -12.54 1.84
CA LEU A 21 -8.88 -12.99 0.47
C LEU A 21 -7.40 -13.21 0.16
N ALA A 22 -6.54 -12.28 0.56
CA ALA A 22 -5.09 -12.41 0.40
C ALA A 22 -4.54 -13.61 1.18
N VAL A 23 -4.98 -13.80 2.43
CA VAL A 23 -4.60 -14.96 3.26
C VAL A 23 -5.06 -16.26 2.62
N TYR A 24 -6.30 -16.31 2.12
CA TYR A 24 -6.84 -17.46 1.40
C TYR A 24 -6.01 -17.81 0.16
N ALA A 25 -5.71 -16.81 -0.69
CA ALA A 25 -4.90 -17.00 -1.88
C ALA A 25 -3.50 -17.53 -1.54
N CYS A 26 -2.84 -16.94 -0.54
CA CYS A 26 -1.52 -17.40 -0.09
C CYS A 26 -1.57 -18.83 0.48
N LYS A 27 -2.62 -19.20 1.21
CA LYS A 27 -2.79 -20.55 1.72
C LYS A 27 -3.04 -21.57 0.60
N THR A 28 -3.78 -21.18 -0.43
CA THR A 28 -4.15 -22.06 -1.55
C THR A 28 -3.03 -22.25 -2.55
N PHE A 29 -2.29 -21.17 -2.85
CA PHE A 29 -1.31 -21.10 -3.94
C PHE A 29 0.13 -20.82 -3.46
N GLY A 30 0.46 -21.04 -2.19
CA GLY A 30 1.67 -20.62 -1.50
C GLY A 30 2.95 -20.67 -2.33
N HIS A 31 3.25 -21.82 -2.94
CA HIS A 31 4.46 -22.05 -3.74
C HIS A 31 4.36 -21.54 -5.19
N CYS A 32 3.17 -21.13 -5.65
CA CYS A 32 2.99 -20.61 -7.01
C CYS A 32 3.54 -19.18 -7.13
N ASN A 33 3.88 -18.78 -8.35
CA ASN A 33 4.27 -17.41 -8.65
C ASN A 33 3.08 -16.46 -8.47
N ALA A 34 3.26 -15.43 -7.64
CA ALA A 34 2.25 -14.41 -7.37
C ALA A 34 2.51 -13.10 -8.09
N MET A 35 3.75 -12.63 -8.07
CA MET A 35 4.15 -11.34 -8.64
C MET A 35 5.43 -11.48 -9.45
N GLY A 36 5.42 -10.95 -10.67
CA GLY A 36 6.59 -10.87 -11.52
C GLY A 36 7.05 -9.43 -11.70
N GLN A 37 8.36 -9.20 -11.60
CA GLN A 37 8.97 -7.88 -11.80
C GLN A 37 10.18 -8.00 -12.70
N ARG A 38 10.31 -7.06 -13.64
CA ARG A 38 11.49 -6.98 -14.50
C ARG A 38 12.56 -6.11 -13.86
N GLU A 39 13.77 -6.58 -13.87
CA GLU A 39 14.92 -5.76 -13.48
C GLU A 39 15.02 -4.53 -14.39
N TYR A 40 15.09 -3.34 -13.80
CA TYR A 40 15.31 -2.12 -14.57
C TYR A 40 16.82 -1.87 -14.71
N LEU A 41 17.29 -1.78 -15.93
CA LEU A 41 18.71 -1.59 -16.27
C LEU A 41 19.07 -0.15 -16.68
N GLY A 42 18.10 0.75 -16.63
CA GLY A 42 18.30 2.15 -17.03
C GLY A 42 17.59 2.54 -18.32
N GLN A 43 17.97 3.68 -18.86
CA GLN A 43 17.43 4.19 -20.13
C GLN A 43 18.48 4.13 -21.24
N HIS A 44 18.01 3.79 -22.45
CA HIS A 44 18.78 3.94 -23.68
C HIS A 44 18.22 5.14 -24.45
N ASN A 45 19.08 6.09 -24.81
CA ASN A 45 18.72 7.30 -25.60
C ASN A 45 17.52 8.09 -25.06
N ALA A 46 17.51 8.44 -23.78
CA ALA A 46 16.53 9.30 -23.11
C ALA A 46 15.04 8.90 -23.21
N LYS A 47 14.67 7.98 -24.10
CA LYS A 47 13.26 7.62 -24.37
C LYS A 47 12.92 6.15 -24.15
N VAL A 48 13.90 5.25 -24.24
CA VAL A 48 13.67 3.80 -24.20
C VAL A 48 14.18 3.22 -22.89
N LYS A 49 13.30 2.65 -22.09
CA LYS A 49 13.66 1.93 -20.87
C LYS A 49 14.22 0.56 -21.21
N LYS A 50 15.35 0.20 -20.59
CA LYS A 50 15.98 -1.10 -20.73
C LYS A 50 15.65 -1.96 -19.52
N PHE A 51 15.18 -3.18 -19.78
CA PHE A 51 14.84 -4.15 -18.74
C PHE A 51 15.64 -5.45 -18.92
N GLY A 52 16.00 -6.04 -17.81
CA GLY A 52 16.65 -7.34 -17.70
C GLY A 52 15.68 -8.49 -17.51
N LYS A 53 16.10 -9.44 -16.70
CA LYS A 53 15.34 -10.66 -16.39
C LYS A 53 14.06 -10.36 -15.63
N VAL A 54 13.08 -11.25 -15.75
CA VAL A 54 11.91 -11.29 -14.86
C VAL A 54 12.26 -12.13 -13.66
N SER A 55 12.02 -11.61 -12.47
CA SER A 55 12.03 -12.36 -11.22
C SER A 55 10.61 -12.50 -10.70
N PHE A 56 10.33 -13.58 -10.00
CA PHE A 56 9.02 -13.85 -9.41
C PHE A 56 9.13 -14.00 -7.90
N ARG A 57 8.11 -13.47 -7.18
CA ARG A 57 7.84 -13.77 -5.79
C ARG A 57 6.69 -14.77 -5.74
N THR A 58 6.80 -15.81 -4.90
CA THR A 58 5.68 -16.72 -4.65
C THR A 58 4.65 -16.07 -3.71
N TYR A 59 3.45 -16.67 -3.63
CA TYR A 59 2.43 -16.22 -2.67
C TYR A 59 2.94 -16.27 -1.23
N ASP A 60 3.73 -17.29 -0.85
CA ASP A 60 4.32 -17.37 0.49
C ASP A 60 5.32 -16.24 0.76
N GLN A 61 6.14 -15.88 -0.22
CA GLN A 61 7.08 -14.76 -0.11
C GLN A 61 6.36 -13.41 0.00
N VAL A 62 5.28 -13.22 -0.77
CA VAL A 62 4.43 -12.03 -0.69
C VAL A 62 3.76 -11.93 0.67
N LYS A 63 3.23 -13.04 1.19
CA LYS A 63 2.64 -13.12 2.52
C LYS A 63 3.64 -12.75 3.60
N ASP A 64 4.81 -13.40 3.62
CA ASP A 64 5.85 -13.16 4.64
C ASP A 64 6.25 -11.68 4.64
N ALA A 65 6.55 -11.11 3.47
CA ALA A 65 6.92 -9.70 3.34
C ALA A 65 5.79 -8.75 3.78
N SER A 66 4.54 -9.04 3.42
CA SER A 66 3.39 -8.22 3.82
C SER A 66 3.15 -8.26 5.33
N PHE A 67 3.24 -9.42 5.95
CA PHE A 67 3.05 -9.55 7.39
C PHE A 67 4.18 -8.86 8.16
N LYS A 68 5.43 -8.98 7.72
CA LYS A 68 6.56 -8.25 8.29
C LYS A 68 6.42 -6.74 8.12
N PHE A 69 6.01 -6.28 6.93
CA PHE A 69 5.75 -4.86 6.70
C PHE A 69 4.70 -4.31 7.67
N GLY A 70 3.58 -5.02 7.86
CA GLY A 70 2.56 -4.64 8.82
C GLY A 70 3.08 -4.62 10.27
N ALA A 71 3.85 -5.62 10.67
CA ALA A 71 4.50 -5.65 12.00
C ALA A 71 5.41 -4.44 12.19
N SER A 72 6.19 -4.04 11.17
CA SER A 72 7.04 -2.85 11.21
C SER A 72 6.24 -1.55 11.32
N LEU A 73 5.08 -1.44 10.67
CA LEU A 73 4.19 -0.27 10.85
C LEU A 73 3.78 -0.12 12.31
N ARG A 74 3.44 -1.22 12.97
CA ARG A 74 3.05 -1.21 14.39
C ARG A 74 4.24 -0.94 15.30
N ALA A 75 5.39 -1.58 15.08
CA ALA A 75 6.62 -1.35 15.83
C ALA A 75 7.06 0.11 15.78
N ALA A 76 6.92 0.76 14.63
CA ALA A 76 7.22 2.17 14.43
C ALA A 76 6.16 3.13 15.05
N GLY A 77 5.12 2.60 15.69
CA GLY A 77 4.03 3.40 16.26
C GLY A 77 3.19 4.13 15.21
N LEU A 78 3.17 3.63 13.97
CA LEU A 78 2.43 4.22 12.85
C LEU A 78 0.98 3.76 12.80
N VAL A 79 0.60 2.82 13.65
CA VAL A 79 -0.74 2.26 13.78
C VAL A 79 -1.27 2.60 15.17
N PRO A 80 -2.55 2.99 15.35
CA PRO A 80 -3.13 3.18 16.68
C PRO A 80 -3.13 1.87 17.45
N SER A 81 -3.07 1.95 18.77
CA SER A 81 -3.34 0.77 19.57
C SER A 81 -4.78 0.28 19.31
N PRO A 82 -5.03 -1.05 19.35
CA PRO A 82 -6.36 -1.61 19.10
C PRO A 82 -7.46 -0.99 19.99
N GLU A 83 -7.10 -0.58 21.20
CA GLU A 83 -8.00 0.08 22.16
C GLU A 83 -8.39 1.50 21.75
N LYS A 84 -7.56 2.18 20.95
CA LYS A 84 -7.80 3.53 20.43
C LYS A 84 -8.33 3.56 19.00
N ALA A 85 -8.41 2.42 18.36
CA ALA A 85 -9.01 2.25 17.04
C ALA A 85 -10.55 2.30 17.09
N THR A 86 -11.13 3.14 17.96
CA THR A 86 -12.53 3.53 17.85
C THR A 86 -12.65 4.35 16.58
N LEU A 87 -13.24 3.75 15.60
CA LEU A 87 -13.59 4.28 14.30
C LEU A 87 -14.48 5.52 14.48
N ASP A 88 -13.87 6.67 14.53
CA ASP A 88 -14.51 7.81 13.91
C ASP A 88 -14.38 7.59 12.40
N GLN A 89 -15.47 7.17 11.76
CA GLN A 89 -15.52 6.65 10.40
C GLN A 89 -15.03 7.65 9.33
N HIS A 90 -14.74 8.88 9.72
CA HIS A 90 -14.41 9.97 8.81
C HIS A 90 -12.97 10.47 8.94
N THR A 91 -12.22 10.02 9.94
CA THR A 91 -10.83 10.42 10.13
C THR A 91 -10.01 9.28 10.72
N THR A 92 -9.66 8.28 9.92
CA THR A 92 -8.69 7.27 10.35
C THR A 92 -7.30 7.89 10.40
N PRO A 93 -6.73 8.14 11.59
CA PRO A 93 -5.43 8.83 11.71
C PRO A 93 -4.24 7.93 11.36
N CYS A 94 -4.47 6.81 10.67
CA CYS A 94 -3.48 5.79 10.37
C CYS A 94 -3.62 5.30 8.94
N THR A 95 -3.44 6.20 8.00
CA THR A 95 -3.38 5.89 6.57
C THR A 95 -1.92 5.80 6.14
N LEU A 96 -1.57 4.76 5.40
CA LEU A 96 -0.33 4.67 4.66
C LEU A 96 -0.54 5.35 3.31
N ALA A 97 0.22 6.40 3.01
CA ALA A 97 0.25 6.93 1.65
C ALA A 97 1.15 6.07 0.77
N ILE A 98 0.72 5.78 -0.44
CA ILE A 98 1.53 5.15 -1.47
C ILE A 98 1.67 6.12 -2.64
N PHE A 99 2.88 6.67 -2.77
CA PHE A 99 3.33 7.57 -3.83
C PHE A 99 4.38 6.86 -4.67
N GLU A 100 3.98 5.75 -5.28
CA GLU A 100 4.84 4.86 -6.04
C GLU A 100 4.13 4.36 -7.30
N ASN A 101 4.88 4.01 -8.31
CA ASN A 101 4.36 3.30 -9.47
C ASN A 101 3.93 1.88 -9.09
N THR A 102 3.11 1.27 -9.93
CA THR A 102 2.71 -0.13 -9.74
C THR A 102 3.93 -1.04 -9.81
N CYS A 103 4.29 -1.61 -8.66
CA CYS A 103 5.40 -2.55 -8.49
C CYS A 103 5.04 -3.58 -7.41
N SER A 104 5.90 -4.58 -7.16
CA SER A 104 5.64 -5.59 -6.13
C SER A 104 5.59 -4.98 -4.73
N GLU A 105 6.43 -4.00 -4.44
CA GLU A 105 6.52 -3.32 -3.15
C GLU A 105 5.27 -2.49 -2.85
N TRP A 106 4.64 -1.91 -3.88
CA TRP A 106 3.34 -1.23 -3.78
C TRP A 106 2.28 -2.19 -3.21
N MET A 107 2.16 -3.36 -3.83
CA MET A 107 1.15 -4.36 -3.41
C MET A 107 1.46 -4.96 -2.04
N ILE A 108 2.74 -5.29 -1.78
CA ILE A 108 3.18 -5.80 -0.47
C ILE A 108 2.91 -4.77 0.63
N GLY A 109 3.19 -3.49 0.37
CA GLY A 109 2.89 -2.40 1.30
C GLY A 109 1.40 -2.26 1.61
N ALA A 110 0.55 -2.33 0.58
CA ALA A 110 -0.90 -2.28 0.74
C ALA A 110 -1.45 -3.49 1.53
N LEU A 111 -1.05 -4.71 1.15
CA LEU A 111 -1.43 -5.94 1.86
C LEU A 111 -0.90 -5.91 3.30
N GLY A 112 0.32 -5.41 3.51
CA GLY A 112 0.91 -5.26 4.84
C GLY A 112 0.14 -4.27 5.71
N ALA A 113 -0.30 -3.14 5.16
CA ALA A 113 -1.16 -2.19 5.86
C ALA A 113 -2.47 -2.86 6.31
N PHE A 114 -3.11 -3.67 5.45
CA PHE A 114 -4.32 -4.39 5.79
C PHE A 114 -4.12 -5.43 6.90
N THR A 115 -2.92 -6.00 7.08
CA THR A 115 -2.66 -6.90 8.22
C THR A 115 -2.80 -6.21 9.57
N GLN A 116 -2.80 -4.89 9.60
CA GLN A 116 -2.88 -4.06 10.81
C GLN A 116 -4.07 -3.12 10.83
N SER A 117 -5.10 -3.37 10.00
CA SER A 117 -6.27 -2.51 9.84
C SER A 117 -5.92 -1.06 9.46
N VAL A 118 -4.81 -0.87 8.76
CA VAL A 118 -4.37 0.44 8.25
C VAL A 118 -4.94 0.65 6.86
N SER A 119 -5.60 1.77 6.64
CA SER A 119 -6.08 2.17 5.32
C SER A 119 -4.93 2.67 4.44
N VAL A 120 -5.09 2.52 3.14
CA VAL A 120 -4.14 2.97 2.12
C VAL A 120 -4.71 4.18 1.40
N THR A 121 -3.88 5.20 1.19
CA THR A 121 -4.18 6.30 0.28
C THR A 121 -3.22 6.25 -0.89
N THR A 122 -3.75 6.19 -2.10
CA THR A 122 -2.92 6.31 -3.30
C THR A 122 -2.80 7.77 -3.71
N VAL A 123 -1.58 8.24 -3.85
CA VAL A 123 -1.30 9.59 -4.30
C VAL A 123 -0.60 9.52 -5.65
N TYR A 124 -1.19 10.12 -6.67
CA TYR A 124 -0.67 10.06 -8.03
C TYR A 124 0.34 11.18 -8.28
N ALA A 125 1.51 10.82 -8.80
CA ALA A 125 2.55 11.79 -9.17
C ALA A 125 2.07 12.84 -10.18
N THR A 126 1.08 12.51 -10.99
CA THR A 126 0.48 13.40 -12.00
C THR A 126 -0.32 14.56 -11.40
N LEU A 127 -0.69 14.49 -10.12
CA LEU A 127 -1.42 15.55 -9.43
C LEU A 127 -0.51 16.65 -8.87
N GLY A 128 0.81 16.46 -8.96
CA GLY A 128 1.79 17.40 -8.43
C GLY A 128 2.04 17.28 -6.92
N MET A 129 3.08 17.95 -6.43
CA MET A 129 3.50 17.84 -5.02
C MET A 129 2.50 18.50 -4.05
N ASP A 130 1.78 19.52 -4.47
CA ASP A 130 0.78 20.17 -3.62
C ASP A 130 -0.36 19.20 -3.27
N ALA A 131 -0.78 18.38 -4.22
CA ALA A 131 -1.79 17.34 -3.95
C ALA A 131 -1.27 16.24 -3.00
N VAL A 132 0.03 15.92 -3.05
CA VAL A 132 0.67 15.02 -2.07
C VAL A 132 0.59 15.62 -0.68
N ILE A 133 0.98 16.90 -0.52
CA ILE A 133 0.96 17.63 0.74
C ILE A 133 -0.47 17.70 1.29
N ASP A 134 -1.44 18.09 0.46
CA ASP A 134 -2.84 18.18 0.85
C ASP A 134 -3.38 16.82 1.33
N SER A 135 -3.11 15.74 0.59
CA SER A 135 -3.53 14.39 0.97
C SER A 135 -2.93 13.92 2.29
N ILE A 136 -1.62 14.20 2.51
CA ILE A 136 -0.94 13.85 3.76
C ILE A 136 -1.53 14.61 4.95
N ASN A 137 -1.80 15.90 4.78
CA ASN A 137 -2.33 16.74 5.85
C ASN A 137 -3.80 16.43 6.16
N GLU A 138 -4.65 16.27 5.13
CA GLU A 138 -6.05 15.88 5.28
C GLU A 138 -6.20 14.53 5.96
N GLY A 139 -5.43 13.53 5.48
CA GLY A 139 -5.43 12.18 6.05
C GLY A 139 -4.64 12.04 7.34
N ARG A 140 -3.97 13.10 7.83
CA ARG A 140 -3.04 13.06 8.97
C ARG A 140 -2.04 11.91 8.87
N ILE A 141 -1.56 11.68 7.66
CA ILE A 141 -0.74 10.52 7.29
C ILE A 141 0.62 10.60 7.99
N ARG A 142 1.05 9.47 8.55
CA ARG A 142 2.31 9.39 9.29
C ARG A 142 3.40 8.62 8.54
N ALA A 143 3.04 7.83 7.54
CA ALA A 143 3.97 7.07 6.72
C ALA A 143 3.65 7.20 5.24
N ILE A 144 4.68 7.30 4.41
CA ILE A 144 4.59 7.28 2.95
C ILE A 144 5.52 6.23 2.38
N LEU A 145 5.00 5.40 1.49
CA LEU A 145 5.78 4.49 0.63
C LEU A 145 5.97 5.19 -0.71
N CYS A 146 7.21 5.38 -1.14
CA CYS A 146 7.50 6.13 -2.36
C CYS A 146 8.72 5.57 -3.09
N ASN A 147 8.95 6.05 -4.30
CA ASN A 147 10.19 5.80 -5.02
C ASN A 147 11.37 6.51 -4.37
N LYS A 148 12.55 5.87 -4.38
CA LYS A 148 13.79 6.48 -3.89
C LYS A 148 14.05 7.86 -4.49
N LYS A 149 13.72 8.05 -5.78
CA LYS A 149 13.88 9.33 -6.50
C LYS A 149 12.98 10.45 -5.97
N SER A 150 11.93 10.12 -5.22
CA SER A 150 11.00 11.08 -4.62
C SER A 150 11.42 11.53 -3.22
N VAL A 151 12.37 10.85 -2.59
CA VAL A 151 12.75 11.11 -1.18
C VAL A 151 13.26 12.52 -0.99
N SER A 152 14.17 13.00 -1.86
CA SER A 152 14.75 14.34 -1.74
C SER A 152 13.68 15.44 -1.79
N VAL A 153 12.71 15.31 -2.69
CA VAL A 153 11.59 16.27 -2.83
C VAL A 153 10.67 16.23 -1.61
N LEU A 154 10.33 15.04 -1.12
CA LEU A 154 9.50 14.88 0.09
C LEU A 154 10.18 15.47 1.33
N LEU A 155 11.49 15.25 1.49
CA LEU A 155 12.26 15.85 2.59
C LEU A 155 12.32 17.37 2.50
N GLY A 156 12.47 17.92 1.30
CA GLY A 156 12.45 19.38 1.05
C GLY A 156 11.11 20.03 1.43
N LYS A 157 10.02 19.24 1.41
CA LYS A 157 8.66 19.67 1.75
C LYS A 157 8.17 19.17 3.13
N SER A 158 9.05 18.58 3.93
CA SER A 158 8.67 17.96 5.21
C SER A 158 8.05 18.94 6.22
N LYS A 159 8.41 20.21 6.16
CA LYS A 159 7.82 21.27 7.00
C LYS A 159 6.34 21.49 6.69
N ASP A 160 5.94 21.26 5.45
CA ASP A 160 4.57 21.41 4.98
C ASP A 160 3.71 20.19 5.33
N MET A 161 4.34 19.11 5.84
CA MET A 161 3.72 17.83 6.20
C MET A 161 4.06 17.43 7.65
N PRO A 162 3.58 18.15 8.67
CA PRO A 162 4.03 17.99 10.06
C PRO A 162 3.67 16.63 10.68
N THR A 163 2.68 15.92 10.11
CA THR A 163 2.28 14.59 10.58
C THR A 163 3.17 13.47 10.05
N LEU A 164 3.88 13.69 8.92
CA LEU A 164 4.72 12.67 8.30
C LEU A 164 5.93 12.36 9.19
N LYS A 165 6.11 11.07 9.52
CA LYS A 165 7.19 10.58 10.39
C LYS A 165 8.09 9.56 9.71
N HIS A 166 7.56 8.82 8.73
CA HIS A 166 8.33 7.79 8.02
C HIS A 166 8.19 7.93 6.51
N ILE A 167 9.33 7.94 5.83
CA ILE A 167 9.44 7.81 4.39
C ILE A 167 10.09 6.47 4.12
N ILE A 168 9.30 5.54 3.61
CA ILE A 168 9.72 4.18 3.23
C ILE A 168 9.95 4.22 1.72
N TYR A 169 11.14 3.91 1.23
CA TYR A 169 11.42 4.02 -0.18
C TYR A 169 11.71 2.68 -0.85
N THR A 170 11.26 2.54 -2.08
CA THR A 170 11.57 1.44 -2.98
C THR A 170 12.72 1.79 -3.91
N ASN A 171 13.37 0.79 -4.45
CA ASN A 171 14.36 0.95 -5.52
C ASN A 171 13.76 0.64 -6.91
N ASP A 172 12.43 0.62 -7.04
CA ASP A 172 11.81 0.42 -8.35
C ASP A 172 12.27 1.48 -9.35
N MET A 173 12.56 1.09 -10.57
CA MET A 173 13.06 2.00 -11.62
C MET A 173 14.32 2.80 -11.25
N VAL A 174 15.13 2.31 -10.31
CA VAL A 174 16.48 2.79 -10.02
C VAL A 174 17.47 1.79 -10.65
N ALA A 175 18.27 2.27 -11.59
CA ALA A 175 19.22 1.41 -12.29
C ALA A 175 20.40 1.01 -11.39
N PRO A 176 21.04 -0.14 -11.59
CA PRO A 176 22.26 -0.51 -10.89
C PRO A 176 23.34 0.57 -11.04
N GLY A 177 23.86 1.06 -9.93
CA GLY A 177 24.87 2.14 -9.90
C GLY A 177 24.33 3.55 -10.12
N GLU A 178 23.03 3.74 -10.32
CA GLU A 178 22.42 5.07 -10.41
C GLU A 178 22.53 5.80 -9.07
N LYS A 179 23.14 6.97 -9.10
CA LYS A 179 23.24 7.83 -7.91
C LYS A 179 21.94 8.62 -7.74
N VAL A 180 21.23 8.37 -6.63
CA VAL A 180 20.03 9.11 -6.26
C VAL A 180 20.37 10.00 -5.07
N ASP A 181 19.98 11.27 -5.15
CA ASP A 181 20.16 12.21 -4.06
C ASP A 181 19.31 11.80 -2.84
N MET A 182 20.01 11.60 -1.72
CA MET A 182 19.42 11.15 -0.45
C MET A 182 19.90 12.12 0.66
N PRO A 183 19.27 13.29 0.79
CA PRO A 183 19.65 14.25 1.81
C PRO A 183 19.34 13.72 3.22
N SER A 184 20.03 14.26 4.21
CA SER A 184 19.78 13.93 5.61
C SER A 184 18.36 14.29 6.02
N ALA A 185 17.69 13.37 6.68
CA ALA A 185 16.33 13.60 7.16
C ALA A 185 16.31 14.62 8.30
N PRO A 186 15.34 15.53 8.34
CA PRO A 186 15.17 16.45 9.46
C PRO A 186 14.76 15.67 10.73
N ARG A 187 14.98 16.31 11.89
CA ARG A 187 14.62 15.70 13.18
C ARG A 187 13.15 15.29 13.22
N GLY A 188 12.90 14.04 13.59
CA GLY A 188 11.55 13.48 13.73
C GLY A 188 10.98 12.85 12.45
N VAL A 189 11.76 12.81 11.36
CA VAL A 189 11.44 12.05 10.15
C VAL A 189 12.47 10.93 9.98
N THR A 190 12.00 9.71 9.80
CA THR A 190 12.82 8.54 9.51
C THR A 190 12.73 8.23 8.02
N VAL A 191 13.87 8.00 7.38
CA VAL A 191 13.95 7.51 6.00
C VAL A 191 14.54 6.12 6.03
N VAL A 192 13.87 5.15 5.43
CA VAL A 192 14.26 3.74 5.48
C VAL A 192 13.96 3.05 4.15
N SER A 193 14.79 2.09 3.74
CA SER A 193 14.49 1.28 2.57
C SER A 193 13.31 0.34 2.84
N PHE A 194 12.59 -0.04 1.79
CA PHE A 194 11.50 -1.01 1.89
C PHE A 194 12.00 -2.35 2.45
N GLU A 195 13.16 -2.81 1.98
CA GLU A 195 13.77 -4.05 2.44
C GLU A 195 14.11 -4.01 3.93
N ASP A 196 14.76 -2.94 4.40
CA ASP A 196 15.11 -2.79 5.82
C ASP A 196 13.85 -2.68 6.68
N PHE A 197 12.84 -1.96 6.20
CA PHE A 197 11.57 -1.83 6.90
C PHE A 197 10.85 -3.17 7.03
N VAL A 198 10.80 -3.99 5.98
CA VAL A 198 10.26 -5.35 6.02
C VAL A 198 11.07 -6.23 6.96
N ASN A 199 12.40 -6.20 6.83
CA ASN A 199 13.28 -7.05 7.62
C ASN A 199 13.27 -6.74 9.13
N ALA A 200 12.93 -5.52 9.52
CA ALA A 200 12.75 -5.13 10.91
C ALA A 200 11.45 -5.67 11.55
N GLY A 201 10.52 -6.20 10.74
CA GLY A 201 9.21 -6.65 11.20
C GLY A 201 9.25 -7.97 11.98
N ASP A 202 8.89 -7.91 13.26
CA ASP A 202 8.70 -9.09 14.10
C ASP A 202 7.20 -9.43 14.22
N ILE A 203 6.76 -10.43 13.45
CA ILE A 203 5.36 -10.88 13.42
C ILE A 203 4.93 -11.50 14.77
N LYS A 204 5.89 -12.03 15.55
CA LYS A 204 5.58 -12.61 16.86
C LYS A 204 5.33 -11.54 17.91
N ALA A 205 6.16 -10.50 17.91
CA ALA A 205 6.00 -9.34 18.79
C ALA A 205 4.77 -8.48 18.41
N PHE A 206 4.49 -8.39 17.10
CA PHE A 206 3.40 -7.58 16.56
C PHE A 206 2.48 -8.42 15.65
N PRO A 207 1.58 -9.23 16.25
CA PRO A 207 0.69 -10.09 15.51
C PRO A 207 -0.32 -9.29 14.66
N VAL A 208 -0.94 -9.99 13.72
CA VAL A 208 -1.96 -9.43 12.82
C VAL A 208 -3.16 -8.90 13.61
N VAL A 209 -3.62 -7.72 13.24
CA VAL A 209 -4.90 -7.13 13.67
C VAL A 209 -5.78 -6.95 12.43
N PRO A 210 -6.55 -7.97 12.05
CA PRO A 210 -7.25 -7.99 10.77
C PRO A 210 -8.36 -6.94 10.73
N PRO A 211 -8.63 -6.34 9.57
CA PRO A 211 -9.71 -5.38 9.40
C PRO A 211 -11.07 -6.08 9.50
N LYS A 212 -12.07 -5.31 9.93
CA LYS A 212 -13.47 -5.69 9.85
C LYS A 212 -14.07 -5.26 8.50
N PRO A 213 -15.22 -5.81 8.07
CA PRO A 213 -15.83 -5.44 6.79
C PRO A 213 -16.13 -3.95 6.61
N ASP A 214 -16.43 -3.23 7.69
CA ASP A 214 -16.70 -1.80 7.72
C ASP A 214 -15.44 -0.92 7.89
N THR A 215 -14.27 -1.54 8.08
CA THR A 215 -12.99 -0.82 8.16
C THR A 215 -12.70 -0.12 6.82
N CYS A 216 -12.22 1.12 6.88
CA CYS A 216 -11.71 1.81 5.71
C CYS A 216 -10.51 1.06 5.13
N ALA A 217 -10.58 0.69 3.85
CA ALA A 217 -9.48 0.03 3.15
C ALA A 217 -8.63 1.03 2.38
N VAL A 218 -9.29 1.85 1.57
CA VAL A 218 -8.62 2.77 0.65
C VAL A 218 -9.32 4.12 0.66
N VAL A 219 -8.51 5.18 0.65
CA VAL A 219 -8.96 6.52 0.34
C VAL A 219 -8.38 6.91 -1.01
N MET A 220 -9.23 7.08 -2.01
CA MET A 220 -8.81 7.46 -3.36
C MET A 220 -9.18 8.91 -3.64
N TYR A 221 -8.19 9.71 -4.01
CA TYR A 221 -8.44 11.09 -4.39
C TYR A 221 -8.86 11.19 -5.85
N THR A 222 -9.98 11.86 -6.08
CA THR A 222 -10.50 12.16 -7.42
C THR A 222 -10.34 13.65 -7.72
N SER A 223 -10.18 14.00 -9.01
CA SER A 223 -10.22 15.39 -9.46
C SER A 223 -11.64 15.92 -9.27
N GLY A 224 -11.93 16.54 -8.12
CA GLY A 224 -13.26 17.10 -7.84
C GLY A 224 -13.66 18.16 -8.86
N SER A 225 -14.94 18.22 -9.22
CA SER A 225 -15.54 19.26 -10.09
C SER A 225 -15.31 20.70 -9.57
N THR A 226 -14.90 20.85 -8.33
CA THR A 226 -14.63 22.13 -7.63
C THR A 226 -13.16 22.50 -7.56
N GLY A 227 -12.26 21.78 -8.27
CA GLY A 227 -10.84 22.09 -8.39
C GLY A 227 -9.94 21.50 -7.28
N LYS A 228 -10.47 21.14 -6.11
CA LYS A 228 -9.70 20.41 -5.09
C LYS A 228 -10.00 18.91 -5.15
N PRO A 229 -9.00 18.04 -5.10
CA PRO A 229 -9.20 16.59 -5.01
C PRO A 229 -10.07 16.26 -3.79
N LYS A 230 -10.96 15.29 -3.94
CA LYS A 230 -11.81 14.78 -2.86
C LYS A 230 -11.47 13.32 -2.59
N GLY A 231 -11.26 12.97 -1.32
CA GLY A 231 -11.01 11.60 -0.89
C GLY A 231 -12.30 10.78 -0.88
N VAL A 232 -12.35 9.73 -1.70
CA VAL A 232 -13.44 8.74 -1.71
C VAL A 232 -13.01 7.59 -0.82
N VAL A 233 -13.82 7.32 0.22
CA VAL A 233 -13.56 6.24 1.18
C VAL A 233 -14.18 4.94 0.68
N LEU A 234 -13.37 3.90 0.57
CA LEU A 234 -13.79 2.54 0.23
C LEU A 234 -13.55 1.63 1.43
N THR A 235 -14.57 0.88 1.84
CA THR A 235 -14.45 -0.10 2.92
C THR A 235 -13.87 -1.41 2.42
N VAL A 236 -13.38 -2.22 3.35
CA VAL A 236 -12.77 -3.52 3.05
C VAL A 236 -13.77 -4.50 2.42
N SER A 237 -15.07 -4.38 2.74
CA SER A 237 -16.13 -5.22 2.17
C SER A 237 -16.53 -4.85 0.73
N VAL A 238 -16.27 -3.62 0.30
CA VAL A 238 -16.64 -3.17 -1.06
C VAL A 238 -15.64 -3.67 -2.11
N LEU A 239 -14.37 -3.76 -1.76
CA LEU A 239 -13.30 -4.11 -2.69
C LEU A 239 -13.37 -5.56 -3.23
N PRO A 240 -13.70 -6.60 -2.45
CA PRO A 240 -13.90 -7.95 -2.98
C PRO A 240 -15.00 -8.02 -4.05
N PHE A 241 -16.04 -7.21 -3.91
CA PHE A 241 -17.13 -7.10 -4.89
C PHE A 241 -16.63 -6.53 -6.23
N ILE A 242 -15.76 -5.51 -6.20
CA ILE A 242 -15.16 -4.94 -7.41
C ILE A 242 -14.30 -5.98 -8.14
N PHE A 243 -13.52 -6.78 -7.41
CA PHE A 243 -12.70 -7.83 -8.00
C PHE A 243 -13.54 -8.92 -8.69
N GLU A 244 -14.66 -9.34 -8.11
CA GLU A 244 -15.54 -10.35 -8.73
C GLU A 244 -16.18 -9.86 -10.03
N VAL A 245 -16.54 -8.57 -10.11
CA VAL A 245 -17.16 -7.98 -11.31
C VAL A 245 -16.16 -7.87 -12.47
N TYR A 246 -14.91 -7.50 -12.18
CA TYR A 246 -13.90 -7.27 -13.21
C TYR A 246 -13.00 -8.48 -13.50
N PHE A 247 -12.88 -9.42 -12.56
CA PHE A 247 -12.06 -10.62 -12.67
C PHE A 247 -12.84 -11.84 -12.18
N PRO A 248 -13.83 -12.34 -12.95
CA PRO A 248 -14.60 -13.49 -12.53
C PRO A 248 -13.65 -14.68 -12.35
N PHE A 249 -13.61 -15.22 -11.14
CA PHE A 249 -12.92 -16.47 -10.87
C PHE A 249 -13.58 -17.59 -11.70
N PRO A 250 -12.79 -18.55 -12.21
CA PRO A 250 -13.38 -19.72 -12.84
C PRO A 250 -14.37 -20.33 -11.87
N SER A 251 -15.64 -20.44 -12.28
CA SER A 251 -16.63 -21.19 -11.52
C SER A 251 -16.12 -22.60 -11.37
N ASP A 252 -16.09 -23.14 -10.15
CA ASP A 252 -15.89 -24.56 -9.89
C ASP A 252 -16.85 -25.33 -10.83
N LYS A 253 -16.30 -25.82 -11.94
CA LYS A 253 -16.99 -26.84 -12.71
C LYS A 253 -16.73 -28.13 -11.98
N ASN A 254 -17.77 -28.63 -11.32
CA ASN A 254 -17.88 -30.02 -10.89
C ASN A 254 -17.45 -30.98 -11.99
#